data_ce584f9e347b78105d607f05e6edcd71
#
_entry.id   ce584f9e347b78105d607f05e6edcd71
#
_cell.length_a   1.000
_cell.length_b   1.000
_cell.length_c   1.000
_cell.angle_alpha   90.00
_cell.angle_beta   90.00
_cell.angle_gamma   90.00
#
_symmetry.space_group_name_H-M   'P 1'
#
loop_
_entity.id
_entity.type
_entity.pdbx_description
1 polymer ?
#
loop_
_entity_poly.entity_id
_entity_poly.type
_entity_poly.pdbx_seq_one_letter_code
_entity_poly.pdbx_strand_id
1 'polypeptide(L)'
;LLELACGTGIQSVRFSQAGFDVTGLDLSADMLKIAEKRAASAKQKIAFIEGNMLDLSKAGQYDFVTCYSDSICYMQDEVEVGDVFKEVYNALNEDGVFIFDDLGYL
;
A
#
# COMPACT_ATOMS: atom_id res chain seq x y z
N LEU A 1 6.29 3.19 -6.24
CA LEU A 1 5.36 2.15 -5.82
C LEU A 1 4.73 2.51 -4.49
N LEU A 2 3.43 2.52 -4.45
CA LEU A 2 2.67 2.71 -3.21
C LEU A 2 2.11 1.36 -2.77
N GLU A 3 2.51 0.92 -1.58
CA GLU A 3 1.93 -0.27 -0.98
C GLU A 3 0.85 0.11 0.03
N LEU A 4 -0.40 -0.27 -0.26
CA LEU A 4 -1.54 -0.06 0.63
C LEU A 4 -1.56 -1.17 1.70
N ALA A 5 -1.98 -0.81 2.91
CA ALA A 5 -2.03 -1.72 4.04
C ALA A 5 -0.70 -2.44 4.24
N CYS A 6 0.38 -1.68 4.28
CA CYS A 6 1.74 -2.23 4.30
C CYS A 6 2.10 -2.93 5.62
N GLY A 7 1.35 -2.69 6.68
CA GLY A 7 1.56 -3.35 7.96
C GLY A 7 2.97 -3.15 8.51
N THR A 8 3.64 -4.25 8.83
CA THR A 8 4.99 -4.23 9.39
C THR A 8 6.09 -4.11 8.34
N GLY A 9 5.75 -3.87 7.09
CA GLY A 9 6.69 -3.48 6.04
C GLY A 9 7.44 -4.61 5.35
N ILE A 10 7.03 -5.86 5.53
CA ILE A 10 7.75 -7.00 4.93
C ILE A 10 7.81 -6.87 3.40
N GLN A 11 6.68 -6.64 2.76
CA GLN A 11 6.64 -6.52 1.30
C GLN A 11 7.26 -5.21 0.82
N SER A 12 7.04 -4.12 1.57
CA SER A 12 7.66 -2.84 1.24
C SER A 12 9.18 -2.95 1.16
N VAL A 13 9.79 -3.63 2.12
CA VAL A 13 11.24 -3.86 2.12
C VAL A 13 11.66 -4.71 0.92
N ARG A 14 10.92 -5.76 0.60
CA ARG A 14 11.22 -6.60 -0.56
C ARG A 14 11.16 -5.82 -1.87
N PHE A 15 10.15 -4.99 -2.05
CA PHE A 15 10.05 -4.13 -3.23
C PHE A 15 11.20 -3.14 -3.30
N SER A 16 11.56 -2.53 -2.18
CA SER A 16 12.68 -1.60 -2.13
C SER A 16 14.00 -2.29 -2.49
N GLN A 17 14.23 -3.49 -1.95
CA GLN A 17 15.42 -4.29 -2.28
C GLN A 17 15.47 -4.68 -3.75
N ALA A 18 14.32 -4.80 -4.39
CA ALA A 18 14.21 -5.09 -5.82
C ALA A 18 14.45 -3.85 -6.71
N GLY A 19 14.63 -2.69 -6.10
CA GLY A 19 14.95 -1.46 -6.84
C GLY A 19 13.81 -0.47 -7.00
N PHE A 20 12.63 -0.75 -6.43
CA PHE A 20 11.52 0.19 -6.47
C PHE A 20 11.69 1.30 -5.44
N ASP A 21 11.22 2.48 -5.81
CA ASP A 21 11.06 3.59 -4.87
C ASP A 21 9.71 3.40 -4.18
N VAL A 22 9.72 3.08 -2.89
CA VAL A 22 8.54 2.59 -2.19
C VAL A 22 8.02 3.60 -1.17
N THR A 23 6.71 3.77 -1.17
CA THR A 23 5.96 4.40 -0.10
C THR A 23 4.97 3.38 0.45
N GLY A 24 4.94 3.20 1.75
CA GLY A 24 3.99 2.32 2.42
C GLY A 24 2.92 3.12 3.15
N LEU A 25 1.68 2.66 3.10
CA LEU A 25 0.56 3.31 3.76
C LEU A 25 -0.18 2.29 4.63
N ASP A 26 -0.48 2.66 5.85
CA ASP A 26 -1.25 1.82 6.77
C ASP A 26 -2.04 2.70 7.75
N LEU A 27 -3.14 2.18 8.26
CA LEU A 27 -3.96 2.85 9.27
C LEU A 27 -3.31 2.85 10.64
N SER A 28 -2.43 1.88 10.91
CA SER A 28 -1.87 1.66 12.24
C SER A 28 -0.52 2.32 12.39
N ALA A 29 -0.44 3.34 13.22
CA ALA A 29 0.82 3.98 13.58
C ALA A 29 1.79 2.99 14.22
N ASP A 30 1.29 2.05 15.01
CA ASP A 30 2.13 1.04 15.67
C ASP A 30 2.77 0.09 14.66
N MET A 31 2.02 -0.35 13.66
CA MET A 31 2.55 -1.16 12.56
C MET A 31 3.62 -0.41 11.78
N LEU A 32 3.38 0.88 11.51
CA LEU A 32 4.35 1.70 10.77
C LEU A 32 5.65 1.90 11.53
N LYS A 33 5.61 1.97 12.86
CA LYS A 33 6.83 2.02 13.67
C LYS A 33 7.67 0.76 13.49
N ILE A 34 7.03 -0.39 13.43
CA ILE A 34 7.71 -1.66 13.16
C ILE A 34 8.28 -1.67 11.74
N ALA A 35 7.49 -1.17 10.78
CA ALA A 35 7.92 -1.09 9.39
C ALA A 35 9.16 -0.19 9.23
N GLU A 36 9.18 0.95 9.91
CA GLU A 36 10.33 1.87 9.89
C GLU A 36 11.59 1.19 10.42
N LYS A 37 11.48 0.46 11.53
CA LYS A 37 12.60 -0.29 12.09
C LYS A 37 13.09 -1.40 11.16
N ARG A 38 12.16 -2.10 10.53
CA ARG A 38 12.47 -3.14 9.54
C ARG A 38 13.22 -2.57 8.34
N ALA A 39 12.75 -1.46 7.80
CA ALA A 39 13.41 -0.79 6.68
C ALA A 39 14.81 -0.32 7.06
N ALA A 40 14.97 0.29 8.23
CA ALA A 40 16.27 0.73 8.72
C ALA A 40 17.24 -0.45 8.90
N SER A 41 16.79 -1.57 9.47
CA SER A 41 17.62 -2.77 9.64
C SER A 41 18.04 -3.36 8.30
N ALA A 42 17.19 -3.26 7.29
CA ALA A 42 17.48 -3.72 5.93
C ALA A 42 18.24 -2.68 5.09
N LYS A 43 18.54 -1.52 5.66
CA LYS A 43 19.21 -0.39 4.98
C LYS A 43 18.44 0.08 3.75
N GLN A 44 17.12 0.07 3.84
CA GLN A 44 16.23 0.53 2.78
C GLN A 44 15.60 1.86 3.17
N LYS A 45 15.52 2.78 2.20
CA LYS A 45 14.90 4.07 2.40
C LYS A 45 13.46 4.01 1.87
N ILE A 46 12.50 3.99 2.79
CA ILE A 46 11.09 3.87 2.47
C ILE A 46 10.33 4.96 3.23
N ALA A 47 9.44 5.67 2.55
CA ALA A 47 8.52 6.60 3.18
C ALA A 47 7.30 5.84 3.67
N PHE A 48 6.89 6.07 4.92
CA PHE A 48 5.68 5.48 5.46
C PHE A 48 4.68 6.57 5.81
N ILE A 49 3.42 6.34 5.47
CA ILE A 49 2.32 7.28 5.67
C ILE A 49 1.23 6.60 6.50
N GLU A 50 0.84 7.25 7.58
CA GLU A 50 -0.36 6.84 8.30
C GLU A 50 -1.57 7.38 7.55
N GLY A 51 -2.45 6.51 7.12
CA GLY A 51 -3.60 6.92 6.32
C GLY A 51 -4.55 5.78 6.00
N ASN A 52 -5.68 6.16 5.43
CA ASN A 52 -6.74 5.25 5.02
C ASN A 52 -6.72 5.10 3.49
N MET A 53 -6.76 3.86 3.00
CA MET A 53 -6.78 3.61 1.55
C MET A 53 -8.08 4.11 0.89
N LEU A 54 -9.09 4.47 1.67
CA LEU A 54 -10.30 5.13 1.17
C LEU A 54 -10.10 6.62 0.89
N ASP A 55 -8.94 7.17 1.23
CA ASP A 55 -8.59 8.56 0.92
C ASP A 55 -7.08 8.64 0.60
N LEU A 56 -6.77 8.60 -0.67
CA LEU A 56 -5.40 8.67 -1.18
C LEU A 56 -5.06 10.06 -1.74
N SER A 57 -5.89 11.06 -1.50
CA SER A 57 -5.74 12.38 -2.10
C SER A 57 -4.42 13.06 -1.76
N LYS A 58 -3.81 12.72 -0.64
CA LYS A 58 -2.53 13.28 -0.20
C LYS A 58 -1.37 12.31 -0.32
N ALA A 59 -1.60 11.14 -0.88
CA ALA A 59 -0.56 10.10 -0.95
C ALA A 59 0.42 10.30 -2.11
N GLY A 60 0.07 11.08 -3.12
CA GLY A 60 0.90 11.31 -4.30
C GLY A 60 0.43 10.53 -5.52
N GLN A 61 1.30 10.45 -6.52
CA GLN A 61 1.03 9.77 -7.78
C GLN A 61 2.07 8.68 -8.01
N TYR A 62 1.64 7.53 -8.50
CA TYR A 62 2.50 6.36 -8.60
C TYR A 62 2.28 5.60 -9.90
N ASP A 63 3.32 4.92 -10.37
CA ASP A 63 3.24 4.00 -11.52
C ASP A 63 2.72 2.63 -11.11
N PHE A 64 2.95 2.24 -9.85
CA PHE A 64 2.48 0.98 -9.30
C PHE A 64 1.84 1.22 -7.95
N VAL A 65 0.68 0.62 -7.75
CA VAL A 65 0.01 0.53 -6.45
C VAL A 65 -0.22 -0.94 -6.15
N THR A 66 0.13 -1.36 -4.96
CA THR A 66 -0.05 -2.75 -4.53
C THR A 66 -0.88 -2.79 -3.25
N CYS A 67 -1.60 -3.88 -3.06
CA CYS A 67 -2.34 -4.16 -1.83
C CYS A 67 -2.37 -5.66 -1.62
N TYR A 68 -1.54 -6.13 -0.72
CA TYR A 68 -1.44 -7.55 -0.39
C TYR A 68 -2.05 -7.84 0.98
N SER A 69 -2.00 -9.10 1.38
CA SER A 69 -2.48 -9.57 2.69
C SER A 69 -4.00 -9.49 2.85
N ASP A 70 -4.74 -9.65 1.77
CA ASP A 70 -6.19 -9.72 1.76
C ASP A 70 -6.91 -8.49 2.29
N SER A 71 -6.24 -7.34 2.31
CA SER A 71 -6.82 -6.13 2.90
C SER A 71 -8.12 -5.72 2.23
N ILE A 72 -8.27 -5.97 0.95
CA ILE A 72 -9.51 -5.70 0.22
C ILE A 72 -10.63 -6.64 0.68
N CYS A 73 -10.30 -7.88 1.03
CA CYS A 73 -11.27 -8.85 1.53
C CYS A 73 -11.87 -8.49 2.87
N TYR A 74 -11.19 -7.66 3.65
CA TYR A 74 -11.70 -7.21 4.95
C TYR A 74 -12.69 -6.07 4.84
N MET A 75 -12.90 -5.54 3.65
CA MET A 75 -13.90 -4.51 3.43
C MET A 75 -15.29 -5.15 3.43
N GLN A 76 -16.20 -4.50 4.13
CA GLN A 76 -17.48 -5.13 4.45
C GLN A 76 -18.53 -5.01 3.37
N ASP A 77 -18.33 -4.17 2.37
CA ASP A 77 -19.29 -4.03 1.29
C ASP A 77 -18.65 -3.63 -0.04
N GLU A 78 -19.40 -3.80 -1.10
CA GLU A 78 -18.96 -3.50 -2.46
C GLU A 78 -18.71 -2.00 -2.69
N VAL A 79 -19.36 -1.15 -1.93
CA VAL A 79 -19.18 0.31 -2.03
C VAL A 79 -17.79 0.70 -1.58
N GLU A 80 -17.33 0.15 -0.43
CA GLU A 80 -15.97 0.41 0.05
C GLU A 80 -14.92 -0.09 -0.92
N VAL A 81 -15.11 -1.28 -1.50
CA VAL A 81 -14.20 -1.82 -2.50
C VAL A 81 -14.16 -0.92 -3.72
N GLY A 82 -15.31 -0.47 -4.21
CA GLY A 82 -15.40 0.46 -5.32
C GLY A 82 -14.70 1.79 -5.04
N ASP A 83 -14.83 2.30 -3.81
CA ASP A 83 -14.17 3.53 -3.38
C ASP A 83 -12.65 3.38 -3.38
N VAL A 84 -12.12 2.23 -2.95
CA VAL A 84 -10.68 1.96 -3.02
C VAL A 84 -10.19 1.95 -4.46
N PHE A 85 -10.89 1.27 -5.37
CA PHE A 85 -10.50 1.25 -6.78
C PHE A 85 -10.51 2.65 -7.39
N LYS A 86 -11.46 3.47 -7.02
CA LYS A 86 -11.52 4.86 -7.48
C LYS A 86 -10.34 5.68 -6.96
N GLU A 87 -10.01 5.54 -5.66
CA GLU A 87 -8.87 6.23 -5.07
C GLU A 87 -7.56 5.78 -5.71
N VAL A 88 -7.39 4.49 -5.94
CA VAL A 88 -6.20 3.95 -6.62
C VAL A 88 -6.10 4.48 -8.03
N TYR A 89 -7.20 4.51 -8.77
CA TYR A 89 -7.23 5.04 -10.13
C TYR A 89 -6.70 6.49 -10.15
N ASN A 90 -7.15 7.30 -9.21
CA ASN A 90 -6.72 8.70 -9.11
C ASN A 90 -5.26 8.86 -8.65
N ALA A 91 -4.72 7.89 -7.92
CA ALA A 91 -3.33 7.89 -7.46
C ALA A 91 -2.36 7.30 -8.48
N LEU A 92 -2.86 6.64 -9.53
CA LEU A 92 -2.02 6.07 -10.58
C LEU A 92 -1.70 7.12 -11.64
N ASN A 93 -0.46 7.11 -12.10
CA ASN A 93 -0.05 7.81 -13.30
C ASN A 93 -0.69 7.14 -14.52
N GLU A 94 -0.68 7.83 -15.65
CA GLU A 94 -1.10 7.24 -16.91
C GLU A 94 -0.31 5.96 -17.17
N ASP A 95 -0.99 4.91 -17.60
CA ASP A 95 -0.43 3.57 -17.78
C ASP A 95 0.06 2.89 -16.48
N GLY A 96 -0.32 3.43 -15.32
CA GLY A 96 -0.02 2.81 -14.04
C GLY A 96 -0.79 1.50 -13.82
N VAL A 97 -0.26 0.67 -12.92
CA VAL A 97 -0.80 -0.67 -12.67
C VAL A 97 -1.12 -0.84 -11.19
N PHE A 98 -2.29 -1.39 -10.91
CA PHE A 98 -2.69 -1.80 -9.58
C PHE A 98 -2.65 -3.33 -9.48
N ILE A 99 -1.90 -3.82 -8.50
CA ILE A 99 -1.76 -5.26 -8.24
C ILE A 99 -2.24 -5.52 -6.81
N PHE A 100 -3.15 -6.46 -6.67
CA PHE A 100 -3.63 -6.87 -5.37
C PHE A 100 -3.84 -8.38 -5.33
N ASP A 101 -3.70 -8.98 -4.15
CA ASP A 101 -4.14 -10.33 -3.94
C ASP A 101 -5.58 -10.33 -3.42
N ASP A 102 -6.33 -11.26 -3.92
CA ASP A 102 -7.68 -11.53 -3.45
C ASP A 102 -7.78 -13.05 -3.28
N LEU A 103 -7.49 -13.51 -2.08
CA LEU A 103 -7.74 -14.88 -1.69
C LEU A 103 -9.23 -15.11 -1.47
N GLY A 104 -9.99 -14.06 -1.80
CA GLY A 104 -11.38 -13.99 -1.53
C GLY A 104 -12.14 -15.18 -2.04
N TYR A 105 -13.15 -15.27 -1.65
CA TYR A 105 -14.20 -16.19 -1.76
C TYR A 105 -14.87 -16.09 -3.11
N LEU A 106 -14.14 -16.56 -4.07
CA LEU A 106 -14.68 -16.67 -5.42
C LEU A 106 -15.75 -17.75 -5.48
#